data_16d283c83e63139c1a56c09839c69efb
#
_entry.id   16d283c83e63139c1a56c09839c69efb
#
_cell.length_a   1.000
_cell.length_b   1.000
_cell.length_c   1.000
_cell.angle_alpha   90.00
_cell.angle_beta   90.00
_cell.angle_gamma   90.00
#
_symmetry.space_group_name_H-M   'P 1'
#
loop_
_entity.id
_entity.type
_entity.pdbx_description
1 polymer ?
#
loop_
_entity_poly.entity_id
_entity_poly.type
_entity_poly.pdbx_seq_one_letter_code
_entity_poly.pdbx_strand_id
1 'polypeptide(L)'
;MKYLLILLYFILSAGAVNANAKALAVRDVFTCQMEAFVQWDWEKTELTGYQKQQFKFSITDENTVKFEEASYFENLALNISYIGYKILALNSEDGNIVAKLKDDKFSIVAISYDASDFITAKCERL
;
A
#
# COMPACT_ATOMS: atom_id res chain seq x y z
N MET A 1 -39.56 2.58 25.34
CA MET A 1 -38.64 1.48 25.68
C MET A 1 -38.11 0.73 24.48
N LYS A 2 -38.92 0.37 23.50
CA LYS A 2 -38.44 -0.30 22.27
C LYS A 2 -37.38 0.50 21.51
N TYR A 3 -37.55 1.80 21.42
CA TYR A 3 -36.63 2.67 20.70
C TYR A 3 -35.28 2.86 21.42
N LEU A 4 -35.30 2.82 22.74
CA LEU A 4 -34.10 2.95 23.54
C LEU A 4 -33.19 1.71 23.41
N LEU A 5 -33.79 0.53 23.35
CA LEU A 5 -33.06 -0.74 23.15
C LEU A 5 -32.43 -0.81 21.74
N ILE A 6 -33.13 -0.32 20.73
CA ILE A 6 -32.61 -0.31 19.36
C ILE A 6 -31.44 0.68 19.24
N LEU A 7 -31.53 1.83 19.89
CA LEU A 7 -30.45 2.81 19.93
C LEU A 7 -29.20 2.26 20.65
N LEU A 8 -29.37 1.56 21.75
CA LEU A 8 -28.27 0.92 22.46
C LEU A 8 -27.60 -0.16 21.62
N TYR A 9 -28.36 -0.97 20.92
CA TYR A 9 -27.83 -1.97 20.01
C TYR A 9 -27.02 -1.34 18.87
N PHE A 10 -27.51 -0.24 18.32
CA PHE A 10 -26.82 0.48 17.25
C PHE A 10 -25.49 1.09 17.71
N ILE A 11 -25.46 1.65 18.90
CA ILE A 11 -24.24 2.23 19.51
C ILE A 11 -23.21 1.12 19.78
N LEU A 12 -23.63 -0.02 20.32
CA LEU A 12 -22.75 -1.15 20.57
C LEU A 12 -22.16 -1.73 19.28
N SER A 13 -22.99 -1.84 18.24
CA SER A 13 -22.56 -2.31 16.93
C SER A 13 -21.53 -1.36 16.29
N ALA A 14 -21.77 -0.06 16.33
CA ALA A 14 -20.85 0.94 15.83
C ALA A 14 -19.53 0.97 16.63
N GLY A 15 -19.61 0.83 17.95
CA GLY A 15 -18.42 0.74 18.80
C GLY A 15 -17.58 -0.49 18.53
N ALA A 16 -18.21 -1.66 18.30
CA ALA A 16 -17.50 -2.89 17.95
C ALA A 16 -16.79 -2.79 16.60
N VAL A 17 -17.42 -2.19 15.60
CA VAL A 17 -16.81 -1.97 14.28
C VAL A 17 -15.61 -1.03 14.39
N ASN A 18 -15.73 0.06 15.15
CA ASN A 18 -14.64 1.02 15.34
C ASN A 18 -13.47 0.43 16.13
N ALA A 19 -13.72 -0.49 17.06
CA ALA A 19 -12.67 -1.14 17.84
C ALA A 19 -11.78 -2.06 16.99
N ASN A 20 -12.29 -2.61 15.89
CA ASN A 20 -11.55 -3.51 14.99
C ASN A 20 -10.84 -2.77 13.85
N ALA A 21 -11.16 -1.51 13.65
CA ALA A 21 -10.64 -0.74 12.53
C ALA A 21 -9.54 0.21 13.03
N LYS A 22 -8.28 -0.19 12.88
CA LYS A 22 -7.13 0.61 13.30
C LYS A 22 -6.60 1.44 12.15
N ALA A 23 -6.29 2.71 12.43
CA ALA A 23 -5.56 3.56 11.50
C ALA A 23 -4.16 2.98 11.23
N LEU A 24 -3.59 3.32 10.09
CA LEU A 24 -2.21 2.95 9.75
C LEU A 24 -1.26 3.67 10.70
N ALA A 25 -0.26 2.96 11.18
CA ALA A 25 0.66 3.46 12.20
C ALA A 25 2.07 2.95 12.00
N VAL A 26 3.03 3.64 12.63
CA VAL A 26 4.42 3.22 12.70
C VAL A 26 4.52 1.79 13.23
N ARG A 27 5.40 1.00 12.65
CA ARG A 27 5.64 -0.44 12.88
C ARG A 27 4.62 -1.38 12.23
N ASP A 28 3.60 -0.86 11.55
CA ASP A 28 2.74 -1.71 10.74
C ASP A 28 3.54 -2.38 9.63
N VAL A 29 3.31 -3.68 9.46
CA VAL A 29 3.93 -4.49 8.41
C VAL A 29 2.85 -5.02 7.49
N PHE A 30 3.11 -4.94 6.20
CA PHE A 30 2.19 -5.43 5.18
C PHE A 30 2.85 -6.52 4.37
N THR A 31 2.12 -7.61 4.13
CA THR A 31 2.50 -8.62 3.16
C THR A 31 1.62 -8.48 1.93
N CYS A 32 2.24 -8.46 0.77
CA CYS A 32 1.58 -8.14 -0.49
C CYS A 32 1.83 -9.21 -1.53
N GLN A 33 0.78 -9.51 -2.29
CA GLN A 33 0.86 -10.39 -3.45
C GLN A 33 0.59 -9.57 -4.70
N MET A 34 1.52 -9.56 -5.64
CA MET A 34 1.34 -8.86 -6.91
C MET A 34 0.18 -9.45 -7.69
N GLU A 35 -0.65 -8.61 -8.25
CA GLU A 35 -1.74 -8.96 -9.15
C GLU A 35 -1.37 -8.66 -10.61
N ALA A 36 -0.55 -7.64 -10.81
CA ALA A 36 -0.01 -7.29 -12.11
C ALA A 36 1.39 -6.72 -11.97
N PHE A 37 2.25 -7.06 -12.89
CA PHE A 37 3.60 -6.50 -13.01
C PHE A 37 3.90 -6.35 -14.49
N VAL A 38 3.88 -5.10 -14.98
CA VAL A 38 4.13 -4.79 -16.39
C VAL A 38 5.15 -3.65 -16.50
N GLN A 39 5.93 -3.69 -17.58
CA GLN A 39 6.91 -2.67 -17.87
C GLN A 39 6.68 -2.13 -19.28
N TRP A 40 6.70 -0.81 -19.40
CA TRP A 40 6.69 -0.10 -20.66
C TRP A 40 8.12 0.27 -21.04
N ASP A 41 8.57 -0.18 -22.20
CA ASP A 41 9.87 0.17 -22.77
C ASP A 41 9.69 1.36 -23.72
N TRP A 42 10.30 2.49 -23.38
CA TRP A 42 10.16 3.74 -24.14
C TRP A 42 10.85 3.69 -25.49
N GLU A 43 11.92 2.92 -25.61
CA GLU A 43 12.67 2.78 -26.86
C GLU A 43 11.96 1.87 -27.84
N LYS A 44 11.56 0.68 -27.38
CA LYS A 44 10.88 -0.32 -28.22
C LYS A 44 9.37 -0.09 -28.35
N THR A 45 8.80 0.79 -27.53
CA THR A 45 7.36 1.04 -27.44
C THR A 45 6.56 -0.26 -27.23
N GLU A 46 7.05 -1.11 -26.34
CA GLU A 46 6.46 -2.41 -26.02
C GLU A 46 6.11 -2.51 -24.54
N LEU A 47 5.02 -3.20 -24.27
CA LEU A 47 4.59 -3.55 -22.93
C LEU A 47 4.92 -5.01 -22.65
N THR A 48 5.69 -5.28 -21.60
CA THR A 48 6.10 -6.62 -21.20
C THR A 48 5.53 -6.95 -19.83
N GLY A 49 4.92 -8.13 -19.71
CA GLY A 49 4.50 -8.67 -18.43
C GLY A 49 5.62 -9.44 -17.76
N TYR A 50 5.74 -9.29 -16.44
CA TYR A 50 6.73 -9.99 -15.63
C TYR A 50 6.05 -10.91 -14.62
N GLN A 51 6.85 -11.82 -14.06
CA GLN A 51 6.37 -12.77 -13.06
C GLN A 51 5.93 -12.03 -11.81
N LYS A 52 4.74 -12.36 -11.33
CA LYS A 52 4.19 -11.80 -10.10
C LYS A 52 4.96 -12.34 -8.90
N GLN A 53 5.25 -11.47 -7.94
CA GLN A 53 6.02 -11.78 -6.75
C GLN A 53 5.27 -11.38 -5.49
N GLN A 54 5.68 -11.95 -4.38
CA GLN A 54 5.28 -11.48 -3.05
C GLN A 54 6.31 -10.49 -2.55
N PHE A 55 5.88 -9.53 -1.78
CA PHE A 55 6.77 -8.58 -1.13
C PHE A 55 6.18 -8.12 0.19
N LYS A 56 7.02 -7.54 1.03
CA LYS A 56 6.62 -6.97 2.30
C LYS A 56 7.18 -5.56 2.43
N PHE A 57 6.45 -4.70 3.11
CA PHE A 57 6.96 -3.41 3.51
C PHE A 57 6.46 -3.05 4.90
N SER A 58 7.16 -2.13 5.54
CA SER A 58 6.80 -1.67 6.89
C SER A 58 6.89 -0.16 6.98
N ILE A 59 6.03 0.41 7.81
CA ILE A 59 6.10 1.81 8.18
C ILE A 59 7.16 1.91 9.28
N THR A 60 8.37 2.38 8.93
CA THR A 60 9.51 2.38 9.84
C THR A 60 9.52 3.55 10.80
N ASP A 61 9.03 4.70 10.34
CA ASP A 61 8.84 5.89 11.16
C ASP A 61 7.71 6.74 10.59
N GLU A 62 7.50 7.95 11.13
CA GLU A 62 6.40 8.83 10.71
C GLU A 62 6.50 9.29 9.25
N ASN A 63 7.67 9.17 8.64
CA ASN A 63 7.95 9.71 7.31
C ASN A 63 8.40 8.68 6.30
N THR A 64 8.61 7.42 6.69
CA THR A 64 9.30 6.45 5.83
C THR A 64 8.64 5.08 5.83
N VAL A 65 8.57 4.50 4.65
CA VAL A 65 8.23 3.09 4.43
C VAL A 65 9.44 2.40 3.82
N LYS A 66 9.78 1.22 4.34
CA LYS A 66 10.89 0.41 3.85
C LYS A 66 10.41 -0.94 3.34
N PHE A 67 10.88 -1.33 2.17
CA PHE A 67 10.60 -2.63 1.57
C PHE A 67 11.67 -3.65 1.98
N GLU A 68 11.27 -4.91 2.18
CA GLU A 68 12.17 -5.98 2.57
C GLU A 68 13.14 -6.37 1.45
N GLU A 69 14.30 -6.90 1.85
CA GLU A 69 15.42 -7.19 0.94
C GLU A 69 15.13 -8.28 -0.10
N ALA A 70 14.33 -9.28 0.23
CA ALA A 70 14.14 -10.45 -0.62
C ALA A 70 13.03 -10.27 -1.68
N SER A 71 12.92 -9.09 -2.29
CA SER A 71 11.88 -8.80 -3.28
C SER A 71 12.43 -7.95 -4.43
N TYR A 72 11.59 -7.74 -5.45
CA TYR A 72 11.88 -6.80 -6.52
C TYR A 72 12.23 -5.41 -6.01
N PHE A 73 11.66 -5.01 -4.88
CA PHE A 73 11.88 -3.70 -4.28
C PHE A 73 13.04 -3.68 -3.27
N GLU A 74 14.01 -4.55 -3.44
CA GLU A 74 15.16 -4.69 -2.54
C GLU A 74 15.75 -3.33 -2.17
N ASN A 75 15.84 -3.07 -0.86
CA ASN A 75 16.39 -1.83 -0.28
C ASN A 75 15.65 -0.55 -0.66
N LEU A 76 14.46 -0.64 -1.22
CA LEU A 76 13.68 0.55 -1.53
C LEU A 76 13.11 1.15 -0.24
N ALA A 77 13.32 2.46 -0.08
CA ALA A 77 12.69 3.25 0.96
C ALA A 77 11.94 4.41 0.29
N LEU A 78 10.69 4.63 0.70
CA LEU A 78 9.85 5.70 0.15
C LEU A 78 9.42 6.63 1.29
N ASN A 79 9.27 7.89 0.96
CA ASN A 79 8.75 8.89 1.87
C ASN A 79 7.23 8.82 1.93
N ILE A 80 6.67 9.02 3.12
CA ILE A 80 5.22 9.11 3.30
C ILE A 80 4.81 10.55 3.00
N SER A 81 4.00 10.75 1.95
CA SER A 81 3.42 12.04 1.65
C SER A 81 2.06 12.24 2.30
N TYR A 82 1.35 11.15 2.59
CA TYR A 82 0.08 11.18 3.29
C TYR A 82 -0.16 9.84 3.98
N ILE A 83 -0.63 9.90 5.22
CA ILE A 83 -1.08 8.74 5.97
C ILE A 83 -2.44 9.05 6.58
N GLY A 84 -3.42 8.20 6.28
CA GLY A 84 -4.78 8.33 6.78
C GLY A 84 -5.27 7.03 7.37
N TYR A 85 -6.57 6.94 7.57
CA TYR A 85 -7.20 5.80 8.22
C TYR A 85 -6.91 4.47 7.50
N LYS A 86 -7.07 4.44 6.18
CA LYS A 86 -6.79 3.26 5.34
C LYS A 86 -6.07 3.64 4.06
N ILE A 87 -5.41 4.78 4.06
CA ILE A 87 -4.72 5.30 2.89
C ILE A 87 -3.29 5.67 3.27
N LEU A 88 -2.37 5.23 2.44
CA LEU A 88 -0.96 5.56 2.54
C LEU A 88 -0.49 5.99 1.15
N ALA A 89 0.02 7.20 1.03
CA ALA A 89 0.59 7.71 -0.21
C ALA A 89 2.09 7.90 -0.02
N LEU A 90 2.86 7.38 -0.96
CA LEU A 90 4.32 7.29 -0.90
C LEU A 90 4.94 7.88 -2.16
N ASN A 91 6.15 8.39 -2.01
CA ASN A 91 6.94 8.84 -3.15
C ASN A 91 8.43 8.73 -2.85
N SER A 92 9.22 8.55 -3.90
CA SER A 92 10.67 8.67 -3.80
C SER A 92 11.08 10.13 -3.70
N GLU A 93 12.29 10.38 -3.21
CA GLU A 93 12.82 11.73 -3.05
C GLU A 93 12.88 12.49 -4.38
N ASP A 94 13.24 11.80 -5.46
CA ASP A 94 13.30 12.40 -6.81
C ASP A 94 11.93 12.46 -7.50
N GLY A 95 10.88 11.89 -6.92
CA GLY A 95 9.55 11.87 -7.50
C GLY A 95 9.33 10.85 -8.62
N ASN A 96 10.31 10.03 -8.94
CA ASN A 96 10.21 9.04 -10.02
C ASN A 96 9.47 7.77 -9.62
N ILE A 97 9.24 7.57 -8.34
CA ILE A 97 8.45 6.46 -7.81
C ILE A 97 7.30 7.03 -7.01
N VAL A 98 6.09 6.58 -7.33
CA VAL A 98 4.88 6.96 -6.60
C VAL A 98 4.12 5.69 -6.27
N ALA A 99 3.68 5.55 -5.03
CA ALA A 99 2.93 4.39 -4.58
C ALA A 99 1.75 4.80 -3.72
N LYS A 100 0.74 3.96 -3.69
CA LYS A 100 -0.45 4.20 -2.89
C LYS A 100 -1.01 2.87 -2.38
N LEU A 101 -1.32 2.84 -1.10
CA LEU A 101 -2.12 1.80 -0.48
C LEU A 101 -3.47 2.42 -0.12
N LYS A 102 -4.55 1.82 -0.58
CA LYS A 102 -5.91 2.20 -0.20
C LYS A 102 -6.68 0.93 0.12
N ASP A 103 -7.15 0.83 1.36
CA ASP A 103 -7.73 -0.39 1.90
C ASP A 103 -6.71 -1.53 1.82
N ASP A 104 -6.95 -2.55 1.03
CA ASP A 104 -6.04 -3.68 0.79
C ASP A 104 -5.38 -3.62 -0.58
N LYS A 105 -5.59 -2.57 -1.34
CA LYS A 105 -5.07 -2.44 -2.71
C LYS A 105 -3.86 -1.55 -2.75
N PHE A 106 -2.80 -2.04 -3.36
CA PHE A 106 -1.53 -1.33 -3.51
C PHE A 106 -1.21 -1.14 -4.98
N SER A 107 -0.69 0.04 -5.32
CA SER A 107 -0.15 0.31 -6.65
C SER A 107 1.15 1.08 -6.53
N ILE A 108 2.08 0.81 -7.44
CA ILE A 108 3.33 1.53 -7.51
C ILE A 108 3.72 1.73 -8.98
N VAL A 109 4.18 2.92 -9.29
CA VAL A 109 4.69 3.31 -10.60
C VAL A 109 6.10 3.81 -10.41
N ALA A 110 7.03 3.23 -11.16
CA ALA A 110 8.42 3.67 -11.19
C ALA A 110 8.76 4.11 -12.61
N ILE A 111 9.20 5.34 -12.77
CA ILE A 111 9.51 5.94 -14.06
C ILE A 111 11.02 6.15 -14.15
N SER A 112 11.64 5.52 -15.14
CA SER A 112 13.05 5.75 -15.48
C SER A 112 13.17 6.27 -16.91
N TYR A 113 14.37 6.61 -17.31
CA TYR A 113 14.62 7.17 -18.63
C TYR A 113 14.15 6.26 -19.78
N ASP A 114 14.39 4.97 -19.65
CA ASP A 114 14.15 3.98 -20.70
C ASP A 114 12.94 3.07 -20.44
N ALA A 115 12.43 3.01 -19.22
CA ALA A 115 11.34 2.12 -18.87
C ALA A 115 10.45 2.70 -17.78
N SER A 116 9.20 2.23 -17.73
CA SER A 116 8.29 2.55 -16.64
C SER A 116 7.65 1.27 -16.14
N ASP A 117 7.72 1.03 -14.84
CA ASP A 117 7.15 -0.15 -14.20
C ASP A 117 5.82 0.18 -13.56
N PHE A 118 4.84 -0.70 -13.74
CA PHE A 118 3.49 -0.59 -13.17
C PHE A 118 3.19 -1.87 -12.43
N ILE A 119 2.98 -1.77 -11.13
CA ILE A 119 2.72 -2.93 -10.29
C ILE A 119 1.48 -2.67 -9.46
N THR A 120 0.57 -3.64 -9.44
CA THR A 120 -0.56 -3.65 -8.53
C THR A 120 -0.49 -4.89 -7.66
N ALA A 121 -0.98 -4.78 -6.43
CA ALA A 121 -0.92 -5.87 -5.48
C ALA A 121 -2.07 -5.78 -4.48
N LYS A 122 -2.35 -6.91 -3.86
CA LYS A 122 -3.25 -7.01 -2.72
C LYS A 122 -2.42 -7.21 -1.46
N CYS A 123 -2.65 -6.38 -0.46
CA CYS A 123 -1.87 -6.36 0.76
C CYS A 123 -2.71 -6.67 1.99
N GLU A 124 -2.10 -7.34 2.94
CA GLU A 124 -2.70 -7.63 4.25
C GLU A 124 -1.78 -7.08 5.34
N ARG A 125 -2.37 -6.43 6.33
CA ARG A 125 -1.64 -6.00 7.52
C ARG A 125 -1.39 -7.20 8.42
N LEU A 126 -0.14 -7.39 8.82
CA LEU A 126 0.24 -8.44 9.75
C LEU A 126 -0.02 -8.07 11.21
#